data_c702ec7f5cc86ffbcebea1b5e30b7af5
#
_entry.id   c702ec7f5cc86ffbcebea1b5e30b7af5
#
_cell.length_a   1.000
_cell.length_b   1.000
_cell.length_c   1.000
_cell.angle_alpha   90.00
_cell.angle_beta   90.00
_cell.angle_gamma   90.00
#
_symmetry.space_group_name_H-M   'P 1'
#
loop_
_entity.id
_entity.type
_entity.pdbx_description
1 polymer ?
#
loop_
_entity_poly.entity_id
_entity_poly.type
_entity_poly.pdbx_seq_one_letter_code
_entity_poly.pdbx_strand_id
1 'polypeptide(L)'
;MQLHALSSSTVKWMRKRRFVNILAMVGGVALAIYGVLILTIAATGNVIEGRAALACGGAGLLLVAAPLLALPFSARVAKALALLALVSFAVLAGWLAFWPQPGISPDPLVQTAVVAFAVLVAGRIHLARRRRLSGHWP
;
A
#
# COMPACT_ATOMS: atom_id res chain seq x y z
N MET A 1 -24.84 -10.31 -37.16
CA MET A 1 -23.52 -10.93 -36.89
C MET A 1 -22.66 -10.22 -35.84
N GLN A 2 -23.16 -9.18 -35.14
CA GLN A 2 -22.39 -8.41 -34.12
C GLN A 2 -22.58 -8.84 -32.66
N LEU A 3 -23.56 -9.67 -32.34
CA LEU A 3 -23.88 -10.07 -30.96
C LEU A 3 -22.88 -11.09 -30.35
N HIS A 4 -22.18 -11.86 -31.19
CA HIS A 4 -21.20 -12.86 -30.71
C HIS A 4 -19.85 -12.27 -30.25
N ALA A 5 -19.46 -11.09 -30.75
CA ALA A 5 -18.19 -10.44 -30.40
C ALA A 5 -18.22 -9.78 -29.02
N LEU A 6 -19.40 -9.30 -28.58
CA LEU A 6 -19.57 -8.65 -27.28
C LEU A 6 -19.55 -9.65 -26.10
N SER A 7 -19.95 -10.90 -26.34
CA SER A 7 -19.97 -11.95 -25.31
C SER A 7 -18.56 -12.41 -24.88
N SER A 8 -17.62 -12.49 -25.82
CA SER A 8 -16.25 -12.97 -25.52
C SER A 8 -15.39 -11.97 -24.72
N SER A 9 -15.60 -10.68 -24.93
CA SER A 9 -14.86 -9.64 -24.21
C SER A 9 -15.31 -9.49 -22.76
N THR A 10 -16.62 -9.58 -22.49
CA THR A 10 -17.18 -9.52 -21.14
C THR A 10 -16.77 -10.70 -20.29
N VAL A 11 -16.75 -11.93 -20.85
CA VAL A 11 -16.30 -13.14 -20.14
C VAL A 11 -14.82 -13.06 -19.77
N LYS A 12 -13.95 -12.57 -20.67
CA LYS A 12 -12.51 -12.35 -20.38
C LYS A 12 -12.31 -11.33 -19.26
N TRP A 13 -13.10 -10.26 -19.22
CA TRP A 13 -13.03 -9.23 -18.18
C TRP A 13 -13.45 -9.75 -16.81
N MET A 14 -14.52 -10.55 -16.73
CA MET A 14 -14.97 -11.15 -15.47
C MET A 14 -13.96 -12.16 -14.92
N ARG A 15 -13.34 -12.97 -15.79
CA ARG A 15 -12.30 -13.92 -15.39
C ARG A 15 -11.07 -13.21 -14.83
N LYS A 16 -10.63 -12.13 -15.48
CA LYS A 16 -9.47 -11.33 -15.03
C LYS A 16 -9.73 -10.69 -13.66
N ARG A 17 -10.92 -10.14 -13.41
CA ARG A 17 -11.29 -9.58 -12.10
C ARG A 17 -11.31 -10.63 -10.99
N ARG A 18 -11.88 -11.81 -11.26
CA ARG A 18 -11.89 -12.91 -10.27
C ARG A 18 -10.47 -13.36 -9.92
N PHE A 19 -9.61 -13.52 -10.90
CA PHE A 19 -8.21 -13.90 -10.66
C PHE A 19 -7.46 -12.87 -9.82
N VAL A 20 -7.60 -11.59 -10.12
CA VAL A 20 -6.98 -10.50 -9.34
C VAL A 20 -7.49 -10.49 -7.90
N ASN A 21 -8.79 -10.69 -7.69
CA ASN A 21 -9.37 -10.72 -6.33
C ASN A 21 -8.87 -11.92 -5.52
N ILE A 22 -8.75 -13.10 -6.14
CA ILE A 22 -8.20 -14.29 -5.47
C ILE A 22 -6.72 -14.07 -5.11
N LEU A 23 -5.93 -13.54 -6.05
CA LEU A 23 -4.52 -13.26 -5.81
C LEU A 23 -4.32 -12.22 -4.70
N ALA A 24 -5.14 -11.16 -4.71
CA ALA A 24 -5.12 -10.14 -3.66
C ALA A 24 -5.51 -10.72 -2.30
N MET A 25 -6.51 -11.61 -2.24
CA MET A 25 -6.96 -12.25 -1.01
C MET A 25 -5.88 -13.18 -0.45
N VAL A 26 -5.29 -14.04 -1.30
CA VAL A 26 -4.20 -14.94 -0.88
C VAL A 26 -3.00 -14.16 -0.41
N GLY A 27 -2.58 -13.13 -1.16
CA GLY A 27 -1.47 -12.25 -0.76
C GLY A 27 -1.77 -11.49 0.53
N GLY A 28 -2.99 -10.98 0.69
CA GLY A 28 -3.42 -10.28 1.90
C GLY A 28 -3.42 -11.18 3.14
N VAL A 29 -3.91 -12.43 3.01
CA VAL A 29 -3.89 -13.42 4.10
C VAL A 29 -2.45 -13.78 4.47
N ALA A 30 -1.59 -14.05 3.50
CA ALA A 30 -0.18 -14.35 3.76
C ALA A 30 0.53 -13.21 4.51
N LEU A 31 0.35 -11.97 4.06
CA LEU A 31 0.92 -10.78 4.73
C LEU A 31 0.35 -10.59 6.13
N ALA A 32 -0.95 -10.84 6.33
CA ALA A 32 -1.57 -10.75 7.65
C ALA A 32 -1.01 -11.79 8.62
N ILE A 33 -0.86 -13.04 8.19
CA ILE A 33 -0.25 -14.10 9.01
C ILE A 33 1.18 -13.73 9.38
N TYR A 34 2.00 -13.29 8.43
CA TYR A 34 3.37 -12.85 8.69
C TYR A 34 3.42 -11.65 9.64
N GLY A 35 2.54 -10.66 9.45
CA GLY A 35 2.45 -9.50 10.32
C GLY A 35 2.12 -9.87 11.76
N VAL A 36 1.13 -10.78 11.94
CA VAL A 36 0.75 -11.27 13.28
C VAL A 36 1.91 -12.08 13.93
N LEU A 37 2.58 -12.95 13.17
CA LEU A 37 3.73 -13.70 13.67
C LEU A 37 4.85 -12.78 14.16
N ILE A 38 5.20 -11.75 13.39
CA ILE A 38 6.23 -10.78 13.79
C ILE A 38 5.79 -10.01 15.03
N LEU A 39 4.52 -9.61 15.12
CA LEU A 39 4.00 -8.92 16.31
C LEU A 39 4.00 -9.83 17.54
N THR A 40 3.67 -11.11 17.41
CA THR A 40 3.73 -12.05 18.54
C THR A 40 5.16 -12.26 19.02
N ILE A 41 6.13 -12.37 18.11
CA ILE A 41 7.56 -12.44 18.47
C ILE A 41 7.99 -11.16 19.19
N ALA A 42 7.60 -10.01 18.71
CA ALA A 42 7.88 -8.73 19.36
C ALA A 42 7.22 -8.62 20.75
N ALA A 43 6.02 -9.21 20.94
CA ALA A 43 5.27 -9.17 22.19
C ALA A 43 5.83 -10.15 23.25
N THR A 44 6.29 -11.33 22.84
CA THR A 44 6.80 -12.36 23.77
C THR A 44 8.13 -12.01 24.46
N GLY A 45 8.80 -10.94 24.01
CA GLY A 45 9.96 -10.40 24.72
C GLY A 45 11.28 -11.17 24.51
N ASN A 46 11.30 -12.19 23.66
CA ASN A 46 12.52 -12.99 23.38
C ASN A 46 13.60 -12.21 22.62
N VAL A 47 13.26 -11.03 22.10
CA VAL A 47 14.19 -10.14 21.37
C VAL A 47 14.34 -8.87 22.18
N ILE A 48 15.50 -8.66 22.81
CA ILE A 48 15.78 -7.49 23.64
C ILE A 48 16.14 -6.29 22.77
N GLU A 49 16.94 -6.50 21.73
CA GLU A 49 17.33 -5.47 20.77
C GLU A 49 16.45 -5.51 19.51
N GLY A 50 15.99 -4.35 19.05
CA GLY A 50 15.18 -4.23 17.83
C GLY A 50 13.69 -4.55 17.98
N ARG A 51 13.17 -4.72 19.20
CA ARG A 51 11.76 -5.01 19.48
C ARG A 51 10.80 -3.99 18.82
N ALA A 52 11.16 -2.71 18.90
CA ALA A 52 10.37 -1.64 18.27
C ALA A 52 10.37 -1.76 16.74
N ALA A 53 11.51 -2.07 16.13
CA ALA A 53 11.62 -2.28 14.69
C ALA A 53 10.79 -3.48 14.21
N LEU A 54 10.83 -4.59 14.95
CA LEU A 54 9.98 -5.77 14.67
C LEU A 54 8.49 -5.43 14.78
N ALA A 55 8.10 -4.71 15.84
CA ALA A 55 6.70 -4.29 16.01
C ALA A 55 6.23 -3.37 14.88
N CYS A 56 7.05 -2.39 14.50
CA CYS A 56 6.77 -1.52 13.35
C CYS A 56 6.69 -2.30 12.03
N GLY A 57 7.58 -3.26 11.81
CA GLY A 57 7.56 -4.14 10.64
C GLY A 57 6.29 -4.97 10.56
N GLY A 58 5.90 -5.63 11.66
CA GLY A 58 4.67 -6.41 11.76
C GLY A 58 3.41 -5.56 11.54
N ALA A 59 3.34 -4.39 12.17
CA ALA A 59 2.26 -3.43 11.96
C ALA A 59 2.19 -2.93 10.50
N GLY A 60 3.34 -2.66 9.88
CA GLY A 60 3.44 -2.29 8.49
C GLY A 60 2.88 -3.35 7.54
N LEU A 61 3.20 -4.63 7.77
CA LEU A 61 2.66 -5.75 7.01
C LEU A 61 1.13 -5.85 7.12
N LEU A 62 0.58 -5.68 8.34
CA LEU A 62 -0.88 -5.66 8.54
C LEU A 62 -1.54 -4.47 7.84
N LEU A 63 -0.88 -3.32 7.85
CA LEU A 63 -1.38 -2.12 7.17
C LEU A 63 -1.46 -2.31 5.64
N VAL A 64 -0.51 -3.06 5.04
CA VAL A 64 -0.55 -3.44 3.63
C VAL A 64 -1.54 -4.57 3.35
N ALA A 65 -1.70 -5.51 4.28
CA ALA A 65 -2.66 -6.60 4.14
C ALA A 65 -4.11 -6.12 4.12
N ALA A 66 -4.45 -5.10 4.92
CA ALA A 66 -5.80 -4.59 5.07
C ALA A 66 -6.48 -4.18 3.74
N PRO A 67 -5.88 -3.35 2.86
CA PRO A 67 -6.49 -3.02 1.57
C PRO A 67 -6.59 -4.21 0.62
N LEU A 68 -5.64 -5.16 0.67
CA LEU A 68 -5.69 -6.37 -0.15
C LEU A 68 -6.85 -7.27 0.24
N LEU A 69 -7.10 -7.44 1.54
CA LEU A 69 -8.23 -8.20 2.07
C LEU A 69 -9.57 -7.51 1.82
N ALA A 70 -9.61 -6.18 1.82
CA ALA A 70 -10.83 -5.41 1.56
C ALA A 70 -11.23 -5.38 0.06
N LEU A 71 -10.30 -5.66 -0.85
CA LEU A 71 -10.49 -5.54 -2.29
C LEU A 71 -11.65 -6.39 -2.84
N PRO A 72 -11.85 -7.67 -2.44
CA PRO A 72 -12.95 -8.50 -2.92
C PRO A 72 -14.32 -8.04 -2.41
N PHE A 73 -14.37 -7.37 -1.25
CA PHE A 73 -15.64 -6.94 -0.61
C PHE A 73 -16.08 -5.55 -1.08
N SER A 74 -15.17 -4.58 -1.09
CA SER A 74 -15.48 -3.21 -1.48
C SER A 74 -14.27 -2.48 -2.01
N ALA A 75 -14.31 -2.13 -3.31
CA ALA A 75 -13.26 -1.34 -3.95
C ALA A 75 -13.12 0.08 -3.34
N ARG A 76 -14.19 0.63 -2.75
CA ARG A 76 -14.14 1.94 -2.08
C ARG A 76 -13.36 1.85 -0.77
N VAL A 77 -13.67 0.84 0.05
CA VAL A 77 -12.98 0.58 1.32
C VAL A 77 -11.51 0.24 1.06
N ALA A 78 -11.22 -0.63 0.10
CA ALA A 78 -9.86 -0.96 -0.27
C ALA A 78 -9.03 0.27 -0.69
N LYS A 79 -9.62 1.18 -1.47
CA LYS A 79 -8.96 2.45 -1.84
C LYS A 79 -8.71 3.35 -0.65
N ALA A 80 -9.67 3.48 0.26
CA ALA A 80 -9.52 4.28 1.48
C ALA A 80 -8.41 3.71 2.38
N LEU A 81 -8.38 2.39 2.59
CA LEU A 81 -7.34 1.71 3.35
C LEU A 81 -5.96 1.81 2.68
N ALA A 82 -5.89 1.71 1.35
CA ALA A 82 -4.65 1.89 0.62
C ALA A 82 -4.10 3.32 0.74
N LEU A 83 -4.98 4.33 0.70
CA LEU A 83 -4.59 5.72 0.94
C LEU A 83 -4.12 5.93 2.38
N LEU A 84 -4.82 5.37 3.36
CA LEU A 84 -4.42 5.42 4.76
C LEU A 84 -3.03 4.79 4.94
N ALA A 85 -2.81 3.60 4.38
CA ALA A 85 -1.52 2.92 4.42
C ALA A 85 -0.42 3.78 3.79
N LEU A 86 -0.67 4.35 2.60
CA LEU A 86 0.28 5.22 1.91
C LEU A 86 0.67 6.43 2.76
N VAL A 87 -0.32 7.11 3.35
CA VAL A 87 -0.09 8.28 4.21
C VAL A 87 0.69 7.88 5.46
N SER A 88 0.33 6.77 6.12
CA SER A 88 1.04 6.28 7.30
C SER A 88 2.50 5.94 7.00
N PHE A 89 2.77 5.27 5.88
CA PHE A 89 4.15 5.00 5.45
C PHE A 89 4.91 6.27 5.08
N ALA A 90 4.27 7.24 4.42
CA ALA A 90 4.91 8.51 4.08
C ALA A 90 5.27 9.31 5.33
N VAL A 91 4.39 9.36 6.32
CA VAL A 91 4.66 10.01 7.62
C VAL A 91 5.79 9.29 8.36
N LEU A 92 5.75 7.96 8.42
CA LEU A 92 6.79 7.16 9.09
C LEU A 92 8.14 7.33 8.40
N ALA A 93 8.17 7.26 7.07
CA ALA A 93 9.40 7.47 6.30
C ALA A 93 9.96 8.89 6.47
N GLY A 94 9.09 9.90 6.46
CA GLY A 94 9.48 11.28 6.76
C GLY A 94 10.05 11.43 8.16
N TRP A 95 9.39 10.82 9.15
CA TRP A 95 9.88 10.83 10.52
C TRP A 95 11.28 10.20 10.63
N LEU A 96 11.47 9.00 10.07
CA LEU A 96 12.75 8.29 10.12
C LEU A 96 13.86 9.01 9.35
N ALA A 97 13.53 9.70 8.24
CA ALA A 97 14.52 10.39 7.41
C ALA A 97 14.99 11.72 7.99
N PHE A 98 14.10 12.44 8.69
CA PHE A 98 14.38 13.82 9.12
C PHE A 98 14.52 14.00 10.63
N TRP A 99 14.06 13.04 11.45
CA TRP A 99 14.18 13.13 12.90
C TRP A 99 15.49 12.52 13.38
N PRO A 100 16.34 13.29 14.10
CA PRO A 100 17.60 12.78 14.61
C PRO A 100 17.34 11.67 15.65
N GLN A 101 17.82 10.48 15.35
CA GLN A 101 17.78 9.37 16.31
C GLN A 101 19.15 9.23 17.00
N PRO A 102 19.20 8.97 18.32
CA PRO A 102 20.46 8.77 19.01
C PRO A 102 21.22 7.58 18.40
N GLY A 103 22.44 7.85 17.90
CA GLY A 103 23.32 6.84 17.31
C GLY A 103 23.15 6.58 15.81
N ILE A 104 22.20 7.21 15.15
CA ILE A 104 22.00 7.06 13.69
C ILE A 104 22.12 8.44 13.04
N SER A 105 23.20 8.66 12.27
CA SER A 105 23.29 9.84 11.42
C SER A 105 22.27 9.72 10.27
N PRO A 106 21.48 10.77 9.96
CA PRO A 106 20.55 10.73 8.86
C PRO A 106 21.31 10.53 7.54
N ASP A 107 20.98 9.45 6.84
CA ASP A 107 21.61 9.12 5.56
C ASP A 107 21.03 10.06 4.47
N PRO A 108 21.86 10.87 3.80
CA PRO A 108 21.43 11.79 2.77
C PRO A 108 20.76 11.07 1.58
N LEU A 109 21.10 9.81 1.32
CA LEU A 109 20.45 8.98 0.30
C LEU A 109 18.99 8.72 0.65
N VAL A 110 18.70 8.38 1.91
CA VAL A 110 17.32 8.11 2.37
C VAL A 110 16.49 9.40 2.31
N GLN A 111 17.05 10.54 2.75
CA GLN A 111 16.37 11.82 2.67
C GLN A 111 16.02 12.19 1.23
N THR A 112 16.99 12.04 0.31
CA THR A 112 16.80 12.33 -1.12
C THR A 112 15.73 11.42 -1.72
N ALA A 113 15.72 10.12 -1.38
CA ALA A 113 14.73 9.17 -1.85
C ALA A 113 13.32 9.53 -1.36
N VAL A 114 13.15 9.91 -0.10
CA VAL A 114 11.86 10.34 0.48
C VAL A 114 11.34 11.60 -0.22
N VAL A 115 12.20 12.60 -0.43
CA VAL A 115 11.83 13.83 -1.13
C VAL A 115 11.46 13.55 -2.58
N ALA A 116 12.25 12.75 -3.30
CA ALA A 116 11.97 12.37 -4.69
C ALA A 116 10.63 11.62 -4.80
N PHE A 117 10.36 10.70 -3.88
CA PHE A 117 9.07 10.00 -3.84
C PHE A 117 7.89 10.94 -3.58
N ALA A 118 8.02 11.88 -2.63
CA ALA A 118 6.99 12.87 -2.34
C ALA A 118 6.70 13.77 -3.56
N VAL A 119 7.73 14.20 -4.28
CA VAL A 119 7.61 15.01 -5.51
C VAL A 119 6.90 14.20 -6.61
N LEU A 120 7.25 12.92 -6.80
CA LEU A 120 6.60 12.05 -7.78
C LEU A 120 5.11 11.84 -7.48
N VAL A 121 4.76 11.61 -6.21
CA VAL A 121 3.36 11.46 -5.78
C VAL A 121 2.59 12.75 -5.98
N ALA A 122 3.13 13.91 -5.58
CA ALA A 122 2.52 15.21 -5.78
C ALA A 122 2.32 15.53 -7.28
N GLY A 123 3.32 15.24 -8.10
CA GLY A 123 3.25 15.38 -9.55
C GLY A 123 2.15 14.51 -10.18
N ARG A 124 2.03 13.26 -9.74
CA ARG A 124 0.94 12.37 -10.17
C ARG A 124 -0.44 12.88 -9.80
N ILE A 125 -0.60 13.39 -8.59
CA ILE A 125 -1.88 13.96 -8.12
C ILE A 125 -2.21 15.21 -8.93
N HIS A 126 -1.23 16.08 -9.16
CA HIS A 126 -1.43 17.29 -9.96
C HIS A 126 -1.84 16.99 -11.41
N LEU A 127 -1.16 16.06 -12.07
CA LEU A 127 -1.48 15.61 -13.42
C LEU A 127 -2.87 14.94 -13.49
N ALA A 128 -3.24 14.14 -12.49
CA ALA A 128 -4.56 13.54 -12.42
C ALA A 128 -5.68 14.58 -12.25
N ARG A 129 -5.44 15.65 -11.49
CA ARG A 129 -6.37 16.78 -11.35
C ARG A 129 -6.52 17.53 -12.67
N ARG A 130 -5.43 17.84 -13.37
CA ARG A 130 -5.48 18.52 -14.68
C ARG A 130 -6.28 17.73 -15.71
N ARG A 131 -6.10 16.41 -15.78
CA ARG A 131 -6.85 15.55 -16.72
C ARG A 131 -8.36 15.52 -16.44
N ARG A 132 -8.77 15.69 -15.19
CA ARG A 132 -10.20 15.79 -14.83
C ARG A 132 -10.81 17.14 -15.22
N LEU A 133 -10.03 18.19 -15.18
CA LEU A 133 -10.48 19.56 -15.55
C LEU A 133 -10.53 19.77 -17.07
N SER A 134 -9.65 19.11 -17.84
CA SER A 134 -9.61 19.21 -19.30
C SER A 134 -10.64 18.31 -20.03
N GLY A 135 -11.31 17.40 -19.32
CA GLY A 135 -12.35 16.53 -19.87
C GLY A 135 -13.78 17.13 -19.89
N HIS A 136 -13.94 18.41 -19.55
CA HIS A 136 -15.23 19.12 -19.54
C HIS A 136 -15.29 20.21 -20.60
N TRP A 137 -15.04 19.86 -21.86
CA TRP A 137 -15.50 20.68 -22.98
C TRP A 137 -16.43 19.84 -23.87
N PRO A 138 -17.64 20.33 -24.14
CA PRO A 138 -18.62 19.69 -25.01
C PRO A 138 -18.10 19.59 -26.44
#